data_855847fa3110739ffc29cf656e9c4b00
#
_entry.id   855847fa3110739ffc29cf656e9c4b00
#
_cell.length_a   1.000
_cell.length_b   1.000
_cell.length_c   1.000
_cell.angle_alpha   90.00
_cell.angle_beta   90.00
_cell.angle_gamma   90.00
#
_symmetry.space_group_name_H-M   'P 1'
#
loop_
_entity.id
_entity.type
_entity.pdbx_description
1 polymer ?
#
loop_
_entity_poly.entity_id
_entity_poly.type
_entity_poly.pdbx_seq_one_letter_code
_entity_poly.pdbx_strand_id
1 'polypeptide(L)'
;MKLRLINAFLMLVVACMAFAQGKNPKIMVVPMDTWCQERGFWNVYENQGEIKGTPNYEQAVQDSRELMLVISKINNLMSDRGFPLADLSQSIKNNTRRTARNTLTTSKTSGSSLTVSALDELNRQAKADIIVEVDFSYNTVGPKHSVTYNLRALDAYTGKQVAGADGTGTPTFTSEIPVLLEEAVVGHMDNFISRLQSHFDDCRENGREVVIEVGVFDNGSGTDLESEYDGSELSEIIENWMAENTVKHQFLTSETTESIMLFENVRIPLLKENGMPQDASGFANELRKFLRIKYGIESKNNSPSLGYAQIIIGEK
;
A
#
# COMPACT_ATOMS: atom_id res chain seq x y z
N MET A 1 7.35 -38.79 35.92
CA MET A 1 8.23 -37.73 35.35
C MET A 1 8.03 -37.51 33.86
N LYS A 2 7.96 -38.56 33.04
CA LYS A 2 7.80 -38.44 31.53
C LYS A 2 6.48 -37.77 31.10
N LEU A 3 5.37 -38.00 31.78
CA LEU A 3 4.04 -37.42 31.45
C LEU A 3 3.96 -35.91 31.72
N ARG A 4 4.67 -35.40 32.74
CA ARG A 4 4.75 -33.96 33.06
C ARG A 4 5.61 -33.19 32.07
N LEU A 5 6.65 -33.81 31.52
CA LEU A 5 7.50 -33.26 30.47
C LEU A 5 6.77 -33.16 29.11
N ILE A 6 5.93 -34.16 28.78
CA ILE A 6 5.12 -34.16 27.56
C ILE A 6 4.07 -33.03 27.59
N ASN A 7 3.39 -32.85 28.75
CA ASN A 7 2.42 -31.77 28.93
C ASN A 7 3.08 -30.38 28.91
N ALA A 8 4.28 -30.22 29.47
CA ALA A 8 5.00 -28.97 29.44
C ALA A 8 5.47 -28.64 27.99
N PHE A 9 5.89 -29.64 27.20
CA PHE A 9 6.28 -29.46 25.81
C PHE A 9 5.05 -29.17 24.95
N LEU A 10 3.90 -29.81 25.18
CA LEU A 10 2.67 -29.52 24.45
C LEU A 10 2.13 -28.11 24.78
N MET A 11 2.22 -27.64 26.02
CA MET A 11 1.89 -26.26 26.40
C MET A 11 2.83 -25.23 25.78
N LEU A 12 4.12 -25.54 25.63
CA LEU A 12 5.11 -24.67 25.00
C LEU A 12 4.83 -24.52 23.48
N VAL A 13 4.46 -25.61 22.81
CA VAL A 13 4.08 -25.59 21.38
C VAL A 13 2.79 -24.81 21.14
N VAL A 14 1.80 -24.95 22.02
CA VAL A 14 0.54 -24.19 21.94
C VAL A 14 0.78 -22.71 22.24
N ALA A 15 1.68 -22.34 23.14
CA ALA A 15 2.05 -20.96 23.43
C ALA A 15 2.78 -20.31 22.22
N CYS A 16 3.64 -21.05 21.49
CA CYS A 16 4.27 -20.54 20.27
C CYS A 16 3.28 -20.31 19.13
N MET A 17 2.17 -21.04 19.06
CA MET A 17 1.13 -20.81 18.04
C MET A 17 0.24 -19.59 18.35
N ALA A 18 0.17 -19.13 19.59
CA ALA A 18 -0.66 -17.99 19.98
C ALA A 18 -0.09 -16.61 19.59
N PHE A 19 1.19 -16.52 19.24
CA PHE A 19 1.83 -15.28 18.79
C PHE A 19 1.79 -15.03 17.28
N ALA A 20 1.18 -15.93 16.49
CA ALA A 20 1.12 -15.87 15.03
C ALA A 20 -0.17 -15.24 14.46
N GLN A 21 -0.96 -14.52 15.27
CA GLN A 21 -2.09 -13.73 14.74
C GLN A 21 -1.60 -12.35 14.28
N GLY A 22 -0.74 -12.34 13.26
CA GLY A 22 -0.55 -11.15 12.44
C GLY A 22 -1.90 -10.78 11.81
N LYS A 23 -2.26 -9.48 11.87
CA LYS A 23 -3.43 -8.95 11.19
C LYS A 23 -3.45 -9.49 9.75
N ASN A 24 -4.56 -10.10 9.34
CA ASN A 24 -4.74 -10.54 7.96
C ASN A 24 -4.52 -9.35 7.02
N PRO A 25 -3.72 -9.52 5.95
CA PRO A 25 -3.46 -8.46 4.98
C PRO A 25 -4.77 -8.02 4.36
N LYS A 26 -4.90 -6.73 4.12
CA LYS A 26 -6.08 -6.14 3.51
C LYS A 26 -5.85 -6.00 2.02
N ILE A 27 -6.67 -6.66 1.22
CA ILE A 27 -6.59 -6.66 -0.24
C ILE A 27 -7.82 -5.95 -0.80
N MET A 28 -7.66 -5.19 -1.88
CA MET A 28 -8.75 -4.53 -2.59
C MET A 28 -8.60 -4.75 -4.09
N VAL A 29 -9.70 -5.04 -4.79
CA VAL A 29 -9.72 -5.13 -6.26
C VAL A 29 -10.20 -3.82 -6.84
N VAL A 30 -9.47 -3.30 -7.84
CA VAL A 30 -9.80 -2.09 -8.60
C VAL A 30 -9.68 -2.35 -10.10
N PRO A 31 -10.41 -1.66 -10.97
CA PRO A 31 -10.15 -1.73 -12.41
C PRO A 31 -8.81 -1.06 -12.74
N MET A 32 -8.10 -1.58 -13.75
CA MET A 32 -6.89 -0.93 -14.28
C MET A 32 -7.22 0.43 -14.87
N ASP A 33 -6.24 1.34 -14.82
CA ASP A 33 -6.35 2.68 -15.41
C ASP A 33 -6.68 2.60 -16.90
N THR A 34 -6.03 1.70 -17.63
CA THR A 34 -6.30 1.45 -19.07
C THR A 34 -7.73 1.03 -19.31
N TRP A 35 -8.27 0.13 -18.48
CA TRP A 35 -9.65 -0.31 -18.56
C TRP A 35 -10.64 0.85 -18.33
N CYS A 36 -10.34 1.72 -17.36
CA CYS A 36 -11.14 2.91 -17.07
C CYS A 36 -11.09 3.91 -18.23
N GLN A 37 -9.89 4.17 -18.77
CA GLN A 37 -9.69 5.12 -19.86
C GLN A 37 -10.42 4.69 -21.14
N GLU A 38 -10.29 3.43 -21.55
CA GLU A 38 -10.93 2.88 -22.75
C GLU A 38 -12.46 2.94 -22.70
N ARG A 39 -13.03 2.89 -21.51
CA ARG A 39 -14.49 2.93 -21.28
C ARG A 39 -15.03 4.29 -20.90
N GLY A 40 -14.19 5.33 -20.90
CA GLY A 40 -14.60 6.70 -20.61
C GLY A 40 -14.78 7.00 -19.13
N PHE A 41 -14.34 6.12 -18.22
CA PHE A 41 -14.32 6.36 -16.77
C PHE A 41 -13.03 7.09 -16.37
N TRP A 42 -12.84 8.30 -16.92
CA TRP A 42 -11.61 9.05 -16.80
C TRP A 42 -11.87 10.52 -16.55
N ASN A 43 -11.30 11.07 -15.47
CA ASN A 43 -11.35 12.49 -15.16
C ASN A 43 -10.11 13.18 -15.76
N VAL A 44 -10.33 14.22 -16.54
CA VAL A 44 -9.25 15.05 -17.12
C VAL A 44 -9.22 16.36 -16.36
N TYR A 45 -8.03 16.81 -15.97
CA TYR A 45 -7.82 18.10 -15.32
C TYR A 45 -6.51 18.73 -15.79
N GLU A 46 -6.44 20.05 -15.69
CA GLU A 46 -5.24 20.83 -15.99
C GLU A 46 -4.44 21.07 -14.71
N ASN A 47 -3.15 20.78 -14.76
CA ASN A 47 -2.23 21.07 -13.68
C ASN A 47 -0.97 21.73 -14.25
N GLN A 48 -0.73 23.01 -13.88
CA GLN A 48 0.43 23.80 -14.31
C GLN A 48 0.62 23.85 -15.85
N GLY A 49 -0.48 23.90 -16.61
CA GLY A 49 -0.46 23.91 -18.06
C GLY A 49 -0.35 22.54 -18.74
N GLU A 50 -0.25 21.46 -17.96
CA GLU A 50 -0.29 20.10 -18.46
C GLU A 50 -1.66 19.46 -18.24
N ILE A 51 -2.17 18.81 -19.27
CA ILE A 51 -3.42 18.02 -19.19
C ILE A 51 -3.07 16.67 -18.56
N LYS A 52 -3.62 16.42 -17.39
CA LYS A 52 -3.48 15.14 -16.65
C LYS A 52 -4.83 14.46 -16.52
N GLY A 53 -4.81 13.15 -16.30
CA GLY A 53 -6.03 12.40 -16.10
C GLY A 53 -5.88 11.36 -14.99
N THR A 54 -7.01 11.02 -14.37
CA THR A 54 -7.09 10.00 -13.34
C THR A 54 -8.32 9.12 -13.54
N PRO A 55 -8.28 7.85 -13.15
CA PRO A 55 -9.44 6.97 -13.22
C PRO A 55 -10.58 7.48 -12.34
N ASN A 56 -11.80 7.41 -12.87
CA ASN A 56 -13.02 7.70 -12.15
C ASN A 56 -13.64 6.38 -11.64
N TYR A 57 -13.06 5.84 -10.56
CA TYR A 57 -13.54 4.58 -9.96
C TYR A 57 -14.98 4.67 -9.47
N GLU A 58 -15.44 5.84 -9.00
CA GLU A 58 -16.81 6.03 -8.54
C GLU A 58 -17.80 5.82 -9.69
N GLN A 59 -17.57 6.47 -10.82
CA GLN A 59 -18.40 6.32 -12.02
C GLN A 59 -18.30 4.90 -12.59
N ALA A 60 -17.09 4.32 -12.66
CA ALA A 60 -16.90 2.95 -13.14
C ALA A 60 -17.74 1.93 -12.36
N VAL A 61 -17.76 2.06 -11.03
CA VAL A 61 -18.55 1.17 -10.15
C VAL A 61 -20.06 1.42 -10.27
N GLN A 62 -20.49 2.67 -10.50
CA GLN A 62 -21.91 3.01 -10.62
C GLN A 62 -22.48 2.61 -11.97
N ASP A 63 -21.74 2.81 -13.06
CA ASP A 63 -22.26 2.70 -14.43
C ASP A 63 -21.93 1.34 -15.10
N SER A 64 -20.89 0.62 -14.62
CA SER A 64 -20.52 -0.67 -15.19
C SER A 64 -20.97 -1.85 -14.32
N ARG A 65 -22.12 -2.45 -14.69
CA ARG A 65 -22.58 -3.72 -14.09
C ARG A 65 -21.58 -4.86 -14.31
N GLU A 66 -20.93 -4.90 -15.48
CA GLU A 66 -19.94 -5.92 -15.83
C GLU A 66 -18.74 -5.88 -14.88
N LEU A 67 -18.19 -4.69 -14.61
CA LEU A 67 -17.11 -4.51 -13.65
C LEU A 67 -17.50 -5.04 -12.28
N MET A 68 -18.68 -4.73 -11.81
CA MET A 68 -19.16 -5.20 -10.50
C MET A 68 -19.30 -6.72 -10.42
N LEU A 69 -19.72 -7.36 -11.50
CA LEU A 69 -19.79 -8.83 -11.58
C LEU A 69 -18.39 -9.45 -11.56
N VAL A 70 -17.43 -8.87 -12.27
CA VAL A 70 -16.04 -9.31 -12.29
C VAL A 70 -15.39 -9.13 -10.92
N ILE A 71 -15.50 -7.96 -10.30
CA ILE A 71 -14.95 -7.70 -8.95
C ILE A 71 -15.57 -8.67 -7.93
N SER A 72 -16.89 -8.86 -7.96
CA SER A 72 -17.56 -9.80 -7.05
C SER A 72 -17.09 -11.24 -7.23
N LYS A 73 -16.85 -11.66 -8.47
CA LYS A 73 -16.35 -13.02 -8.75
C LYS A 73 -14.92 -13.20 -8.25
N ILE A 74 -14.03 -12.23 -8.48
CA ILE A 74 -12.65 -12.26 -7.96
C ILE A 74 -12.68 -12.27 -6.43
N ASN A 75 -13.51 -11.43 -5.81
CA ASN A 75 -13.66 -11.38 -4.35
C ASN A 75 -14.05 -12.76 -3.78
N ASN A 76 -15.01 -13.45 -4.40
CA ASN A 76 -15.40 -14.79 -3.98
C ASN A 76 -14.26 -15.79 -4.12
N LEU A 77 -13.61 -15.84 -5.30
CA LEU A 77 -12.48 -16.74 -5.56
C LEU A 77 -11.32 -16.55 -4.58
N MET A 78 -11.04 -15.31 -4.19
CA MET A 78 -9.99 -14.98 -3.20
C MET A 78 -10.43 -15.33 -1.78
N SER A 79 -11.68 -15.01 -1.41
CA SER A 79 -12.24 -15.31 -0.09
C SER A 79 -12.30 -16.81 0.19
N ASP A 80 -12.67 -17.62 -0.81
CA ASP A 80 -12.68 -19.09 -0.72
C ASP A 80 -11.28 -19.67 -0.44
N ARG A 81 -10.23 -18.92 -0.78
CA ARG A 81 -8.83 -19.25 -0.53
C ARG A 81 -8.23 -18.60 0.72
N GLY A 82 -9.07 -17.99 1.56
CA GLY A 82 -8.66 -17.40 2.84
C GLY A 82 -8.17 -15.95 2.76
N PHE A 83 -8.37 -15.25 1.62
CA PHE A 83 -8.02 -13.85 1.44
C PHE A 83 -9.29 -12.98 1.33
N PRO A 84 -9.91 -12.57 2.44
CA PRO A 84 -11.06 -11.67 2.40
C PRO A 84 -10.64 -10.28 1.91
N LEU A 85 -11.43 -9.70 1.01
CA LEU A 85 -11.12 -8.43 0.36
C LEU A 85 -11.94 -7.27 0.91
N ALA A 86 -11.38 -6.07 0.82
CA ALA A 86 -12.12 -4.84 1.06
C ALA A 86 -13.00 -4.52 -0.15
N ASP A 87 -14.27 -4.20 0.10
CA ASP A 87 -15.21 -3.83 -0.97
C ASP A 87 -14.89 -2.43 -1.51
N LEU A 88 -14.69 -2.34 -2.84
CA LEU A 88 -14.37 -1.10 -3.55
C LEU A 88 -15.49 -0.06 -3.40
N SER A 89 -16.75 -0.48 -3.58
CA SER A 89 -17.91 0.43 -3.49
C SER A 89 -18.05 1.04 -2.10
N GLN A 90 -17.83 0.26 -1.03
CA GLN A 90 -17.86 0.77 0.33
C GLN A 90 -16.66 1.69 0.62
N SER A 91 -15.50 1.38 0.09
CA SER A 91 -14.31 2.20 0.22
C SER A 91 -14.53 3.58 -0.42
N ILE A 92 -15.09 3.63 -1.62
CA ILE A 92 -15.48 4.87 -2.33
C ILE A 92 -16.51 5.65 -1.51
N LYS A 93 -17.61 5.03 -1.06
CA LYS A 93 -18.66 5.71 -0.25
C LYS A 93 -18.10 6.27 1.05
N ASN A 94 -17.19 5.57 1.69
CA ASN A 94 -16.54 6.05 2.90
C ASN A 94 -15.62 7.25 2.62
N ASN A 95 -14.95 7.24 1.45
CA ASN A 95 -14.15 8.36 0.97
C ASN A 95 -15.00 9.61 0.79
N THR A 96 -16.04 9.53 0.00
CA THR A 96 -16.96 10.65 -0.28
C THR A 96 -17.52 11.25 1.02
N ARG A 97 -17.93 10.41 1.98
CA ARG A 97 -18.41 10.87 3.30
C ARG A 97 -17.31 11.58 4.10
N ARG A 98 -16.07 11.10 4.05
CA ARG A 98 -14.95 11.71 4.77
C ARG A 98 -14.54 13.04 4.15
N THR A 99 -14.46 13.13 2.84
CA THR A 99 -14.19 14.38 2.12
C THR A 99 -15.24 15.43 2.45
N ALA A 100 -16.53 15.07 2.43
CA ALA A 100 -17.61 15.98 2.83
C ALA A 100 -17.48 16.48 4.28
N ARG A 101 -17.04 15.63 5.22
CA ARG A 101 -16.77 16.07 6.62
C ARG A 101 -15.54 16.98 6.71
N ASN A 102 -14.47 16.66 6.00
CA ASN A 102 -13.25 17.46 6.01
C ASN A 102 -13.51 18.85 5.46
N THR A 103 -14.33 19.00 4.42
CA THR A 103 -14.74 20.30 3.87
C THR A 103 -15.45 21.17 4.92
N LEU A 104 -16.17 20.57 5.86
CA LEU A 104 -16.84 21.28 6.97
C LEU A 104 -15.88 21.67 8.10
N THR A 105 -14.74 20.99 8.23
CA THR A 105 -13.80 21.15 9.36
C THR A 105 -12.48 21.83 8.97
N THR A 106 -12.18 22.00 7.67
CA THR A 106 -10.93 22.63 7.23
C THR A 106 -11.01 24.14 7.39
N SER A 107 -10.24 24.66 8.32
CA SER A 107 -9.86 26.06 8.40
C SER A 107 -9.05 26.46 7.15
N LYS A 108 -9.23 27.69 6.68
CA LYS A 108 -8.70 28.28 5.43
C LYS A 108 -7.16 28.37 5.32
N THR A 109 -6.38 27.62 6.11
CA THR A 109 -4.93 27.82 6.27
C THR A 109 -4.07 26.61 5.91
N SER A 110 -4.50 25.64 5.13
CA SER A 110 -3.59 24.62 4.62
C SER A 110 -3.20 24.92 3.18
N GLY A 111 -2.04 25.57 3.03
CA GLY A 111 -1.36 25.72 1.75
C GLY A 111 -0.93 24.38 1.18
N SER A 112 -0.84 24.31 -0.15
CA SER A 112 -0.31 23.23 -1.00
C SER A 112 -0.78 21.82 -0.64
N SER A 113 -1.97 21.44 -1.13
CA SER A 113 -2.28 20.03 -1.30
C SER A 113 -1.41 19.49 -2.44
N LEU A 114 -0.42 18.65 -2.13
CA LEU A 114 0.17 17.77 -3.12
C LEU A 114 -0.98 17.03 -3.81
N THR A 115 -0.96 16.99 -5.13
CA THR A 115 -1.99 16.30 -5.92
C THR A 115 -1.80 14.80 -5.71
N VAL A 116 -2.53 14.25 -4.75
CA VAL A 116 -2.53 12.81 -4.45
C VAL A 116 -3.31 12.11 -5.56
N SER A 117 -2.79 11.01 -6.10
CA SER A 117 -3.51 10.25 -7.11
C SER A 117 -4.83 9.67 -6.54
N ALA A 118 -5.83 9.44 -7.42
CA ALA A 118 -7.10 8.84 -7.01
C ALA A 118 -6.90 7.47 -6.35
N LEU A 119 -5.92 6.71 -6.81
CA LEU A 119 -5.54 5.41 -6.26
C LEU A 119 -4.87 5.57 -4.87
N ASP A 120 -3.94 6.50 -4.71
CA ASP A 120 -3.27 6.75 -3.43
C ASP A 120 -4.26 7.22 -2.36
N GLU A 121 -5.20 8.09 -2.72
CA GLU A 121 -6.25 8.54 -1.79
C GLU A 121 -7.16 7.38 -1.40
N LEU A 122 -7.55 6.52 -2.35
CA LEU A 122 -8.33 5.32 -2.09
C LEU A 122 -7.56 4.34 -1.21
N ASN A 123 -6.28 4.10 -1.49
CA ASN A 123 -5.39 3.22 -0.72
C ASN A 123 -5.18 3.72 0.70
N ARG A 124 -4.90 5.01 0.85
CA ARG A 124 -4.72 5.66 2.15
C ARG A 124 -5.94 5.50 3.04
N GLN A 125 -7.14 5.52 2.47
CA GLN A 125 -8.38 5.38 3.20
C GLN A 125 -8.79 3.94 3.44
N ALA A 126 -8.68 3.10 2.43
CA ALA A 126 -8.93 1.68 2.54
C ALA A 126 -7.88 1.00 3.43
N LYS A 127 -6.67 1.59 3.54
CA LYS A 127 -5.49 0.98 4.16
C LYS A 127 -5.30 -0.44 3.65
N ALA A 128 -5.41 -0.60 2.32
CA ALA A 128 -5.12 -1.85 1.66
C ALA A 128 -3.61 -2.09 1.68
N ASP A 129 -3.21 -3.33 1.95
CA ASP A 129 -1.82 -3.75 1.87
C ASP A 129 -1.47 -4.14 0.43
N ILE A 130 -2.45 -4.70 -0.29
CA ILE A 130 -2.34 -5.09 -1.70
C ILE A 130 -3.50 -4.52 -2.51
N ILE A 131 -3.19 -3.99 -3.68
CA ILE A 131 -4.15 -3.61 -4.71
C ILE A 131 -4.08 -4.65 -5.82
N VAL A 132 -5.22 -5.29 -6.10
CA VAL A 132 -5.38 -6.18 -7.25
C VAL A 132 -6.06 -5.39 -8.36
N GLU A 133 -5.29 -4.99 -9.33
CA GLU A 133 -5.80 -4.36 -10.55
C GLU A 133 -6.36 -5.42 -11.49
N VAL A 134 -7.53 -5.18 -12.05
CA VAL A 134 -8.17 -6.04 -13.03
C VAL A 134 -8.43 -5.29 -14.33
N ASP A 135 -8.04 -5.91 -15.43
CA ASP A 135 -8.50 -5.59 -16.78
C ASP A 135 -9.19 -6.81 -17.37
N PHE A 136 -10.24 -6.60 -18.15
CA PHE A 136 -10.94 -7.68 -18.81
C PHE A 136 -11.63 -7.20 -20.08
N SER A 137 -11.75 -8.11 -21.04
CA SER A 137 -12.51 -7.92 -22.25
C SER A 137 -13.36 -9.14 -22.56
N TYR A 138 -14.55 -8.87 -23.08
CA TYR A 138 -15.50 -9.89 -23.54
C TYR A 138 -15.29 -10.16 -25.02
N ASN A 139 -15.05 -11.42 -25.37
CA ASN A 139 -14.81 -11.86 -26.73
C ASN A 139 -15.98 -12.67 -27.27
N THR A 140 -16.33 -12.43 -28.54
CA THR A 140 -17.36 -13.16 -29.24
C THR A 140 -16.79 -13.75 -30.53
N VAL A 141 -16.88 -15.09 -30.69
CA VAL A 141 -16.44 -15.81 -31.89
C VAL A 141 -17.60 -16.69 -32.37
N GLY A 142 -18.36 -16.18 -33.34
CA GLY A 142 -19.62 -16.80 -33.76
C GLY A 142 -20.61 -16.85 -32.58
N PRO A 143 -21.17 -18.03 -32.27
CA PRO A 143 -22.13 -18.18 -31.16
C PRO A 143 -21.42 -18.39 -29.79
N LYS A 144 -20.10 -18.37 -29.75
CA LYS A 144 -19.32 -18.65 -28.56
C LYS A 144 -18.72 -17.37 -27.96
N HIS A 145 -18.58 -17.38 -26.65
CA HIS A 145 -18.06 -16.26 -25.84
C HIS A 145 -16.93 -16.72 -24.95
N SER A 146 -16.00 -15.80 -24.69
CA SER A 146 -14.92 -15.99 -23.72
C SER A 146 -14.57 -14.64 -23.08
N VAL A 147 -13.81 -14.69 -21.99
CA VAL A 147 -13.24 -13.50 -21.34
C VAL A 147 -11.70 -13.59 -21.43
N THR A 148 -11.07 -12.53 -21.89
CA THR A 148 -9.65 -12.27 -21.65
C THR A 148 -9.53 -11.43 -20.41
N TYR A 149 -8.56 -11.75 -19.55
CA TYR A 149 -8.34 -11.04 -18.31
C TYR A 149 -6.85 -10.82 -18.05
N ASN A 150 -6.55 -9.78 -17.28
CA ASN A 150 -5.25 -9.50 -16.69
C ASN A 150 -5.46 -9.07 -15.24
N LEU A 151 -4.80 -9.77 -14.31
CA LEU A 151 -4.77 -9.47 -12.88
C LEU A 151 -3.34 -9.11 -12.47
N ARG A 152 -3.16 -7.99 -11.79
CA ARG A 152 -1.89 -7.56 -11.23
C ARG A 152 -2.09 -7.26 -9.75
N ALA A 153 -1.35 -7.92 -8.88
CA ALA A 153 -1.32 -7.58 -7.46
C ALA A 153 -0.12 -6.68 -7.19
N LEU A 154 -0.37 -5.47 -6.73
CA LEU A 154 0.63 -4.46 -6.40
C LEU A 154 0.68 -4.31 -4.88
N ASP A 155 1.88 -4.30 -4.33
CA ASP A 155 2.11 -3.85 -2.96
C ASP A 155 1.79 -2.35 -2.86
N ALA A 156 0.87 -1.97 -1.97
CA ALA A 156 0.39 -0.60 -1.85
C ALA A 156 1.42 0.37 -1.22
N TYR A 157 2.52 -0.15 -0.68
CA TYR A 157 3.59 0.64 -0.08
C TYR A 157 4.71 0.92 -1.09
N THR A 158 5.05 -0.05 -1.91
CA THR A 158 6.18 0.05 -2.84
C THR A 158 5.76 0.24 -4.29
N GLY A 159 4.49 -0.04 -4.64
CA GLY A 159 4.02 -0.10 -6.02
C GLY A 159 4.56 -1.30 -6.82
N LYS A 160 5.36 -2.19 -6.20
CA LYS A 160 5.93 -3.36 -6.86
C LYS A 160 4.86 -4.41 -7.15
N GLN A 161 4.89 -5.01 -8.33
CA GLN A 161 4.03 -6.14 -8.65
C GLN A 161 4.52 -7.40 -7.95
N VAL A 162 3.68 -7.97 -7.08
CA VAL A 162 3.99 -9.15 -6.26
C VAL A 162 3.37 -10.45 -6.80
N ALA A 163 2.26 -10.33 -7.53
CA ALA A 163 1.65 -11.45 -8.24
C ALA A 163 1.00 -10.99 -9.53
N GLY A 164 0.80 -11.90 -10.47
CA GLY A 164 0.09 -11.65 -11.71
C GLY A 164 -0.53 -12.93 -12.26
N ALA A 165 -1.65 -12.78 -12.95
CA ALA A 165 -2.30 -13.84 -13.71
C ALA A 165 -3.02 -13.22 -14.91
N ASP A 166 -2.79 -13.76 -16.07
CA ASP A 166 -3.42 -13.33 -17.32
C ASP A 166 -3.81 -14.54 -18.18
N GLY A 167 -4.75 -14.33 -19.06
CA GLY A 167 -5.19 -15.40 -19.97
C GLY A 167 -6.50 -15.11 -20.65
N THR A 168 -6.85 -16.04 -21.54
CA THR A 168 -8.15 -16.05 -22.24
C THR A 168 -8.84 -17.39 -21.99
N GLY A 169 -10.08 -17.33 -21.53
CA GLY A 169 -10.90 -18.52 -21.33
C GLY A 169 -11.23 -19.24 -22.65
N THR A 170 -11.52 -20.54 -22.56
CA THR A 170 -11.97 -21.31 -23.72
C THR A 170 -13.35 -20.80 -24.19
N PRO A 171 -13.54 -20.52 -25.51
CA PRO A 171 -14.83 -20.07 -25.99
C PRO A 171 -15.94 -21.09 -25.76
N THR A 172 -17.00 -20.70 -25.04
CA THR A 172 -18.17 -21.54 -24.68
C THR A 172 -19.47 -20.90 -25.17
N PHE A 173 -20.58 -21.62 -25.07
CA PHE A 173 -21.91 -21.10 -25.47
C PHE A 173 -22.58 -20.26 -24.38
N THR A 174 -22.03 -20.20 -23.16
CA THR A 174 -22.53 -19.28 -22.13
C THR A 174 -22.14 -17.85 -22.46
N SER A 175 -22.97 -16.90 -22.11
CA SER A 175 -22.69 -15.45 -22.20
C SER A 175 -22.54 -14.81 -20.83
N GLU A 176 -22.60 -15.59 -19.74
CA GLU A 176 -22.54 -15.08 -18.38
C GLU A 176 -21.07 -14.76 -17.99
N ILE A 177 -20.75 -13.50 -17.88
CA ILE A 177 -19.39 -13.01 -17.58
C ILE A 177 -18.76 -13.66 -16.33
N PRO A 178 -19.46 -13.84 -15.21
CA PRO A 178 -18.86 -14.50 -14.04
C PRO A 178 -18.47 -15.96 -14.29
N VAL A 179 -19.21 -16.68 -15.14
CA VAL A 179 -18.89 -18.07 -15.52
C VAL A 179 -17.69 -18.11 -16.45
N LEU A 180 -17.66 -17.25 -17.47
CA LEU A 180 -16.54 -17.13 -18.41
C LEU A 180 -15.25 -16.71 -17.69
N LEU A 181 -15.35 -15.79 -16.73
CA LEU A 181 -14.22 -15.37 -15.93
C LEU A 181 -13.71 -16.51 -15.05
N GLU A 182 -14.59 -17.25 -14.39
CA GLU A 182 -14.21 -18.39 -13.56
C GLU A 182 -13.44 -19.44 -14.37
N GLU A 183 -13.96 -19.83 -15.53
CA GLU A 183 -13.30 -20.78 -16.44
C GLU A 183 -11.92 -20.28 -16.90
N ALA A 184 -11.77 -18.98 -17.13
CA ALA A 184 -10.51 -18.39 -17.54
C ALA A 184 -9.48 -18.35 -16.41
N VAL A 185 -9.89 -17.98 -15.19
CA VAL A 185 -9.01 -17.62 -14.07
C VAL A 185 -8.63 -18.79 -13.18
N VAL A 186 -9.53 -19.81 -13.03
CA VAL A 186 -9.36 -20.92 -12.06
C VAL A 186 -8.00 -21.60 -12.18
N GLY A 187 -7.52 -21.88 -13.39
CA GLY A 187 -6.23 -22.54 -13.61
C GLY A 187 -4.99 -21.75 -13.17
N HIS A 188 -5.13 -20.44 -12.95
CA HIS A 188 -4.02 -19.54 -12.60
C HIS A 188 -4.09 -19.02 -11.15
N MET A 189 -5.24 -19.16 -10.49
CA MET A 189 -5.47 -18.59 -9.16
C MET A 189 -4.57 -19.18 -8.08
N ASP A 190 -4.28 -20.47 -8.12
CA ASP A 190 -3.46 -21.10 -7.07
C ASP A 190 -2.03 -20.59 -7.10
N ASN A 191 -1.47 -20.37 -8.31
CA ASN A 191 -0.14 -19.76 -8.46
C ASN A 191 -0.16 -18.27 -8.04
N PHE A 192 -1.21 -17.52 -8.42
CA PHE A 192 -1.40 -16.13 -8.00
C PHE A 192 -1.44 -16.01 -6.47
N ILE A 193 -2.23 -16.84 -5.80
CA ILE A 193 -2.35 -16.90 -4.34
C ILE A 193 -1.03 -17.29 -3.68
N SER A 194 -0.32 -18.29 -4.23
CA SER A 194 0.98 -18.72 -3.68
C SER A 194 2.01 -17.58 -3.69
N ARG A 195 2.05 -16.77 -4.75
CA ARG A 195 2.93 -15.58 -4.81
C ARG A 195 2.53 -14.51 -3.79
N LEU A 196 1.22 -14.26 -3.63
CA LEU A 196 0.74 -13.35 -2.59
C LEU A 196 1.14 -13.83 -1.19
N GLN A 197 0.98 -15.12 -0.91
CA GLN A 197 1.37 -15.71 0.37
C GLN A 197 2.86 -15.54 0.62
N SER A 198 3.71 -15.83 -0.38
CA SER A 198 5.16 -15.65 -0.29
C SER A 198 5.54 -14.20 0.01
N HIS A 199 4.86 -13.23 -0.59
CA HIS A 199 5.08 -11.81 -0.30
C HIS A 199 4.69 -11.46 1.15
N PHE A 200 3.57 -11.95 1.65
CA PHE A 200 3.18 -11.71 3.05
C PHE A 200 4.11 -12.37 4.05
N ASP A 201 4.65 -13.54 3.72
CA ASP A 201 5.63 -14.23 4.55
C ASP A 201 6.95 -13.47 4.57
N ASP A 202 7.39 -12.91 3.43
CA ASP A 202 8.55 -11.99 3.36
C ASP A 202 8.32 -10.75 4.24
N CYS A 203 7.17 -10.10 4.14
CA CYS A 203 6.84 -8.94 4.97
C CYS A 203 6.84 -9.27 6.48
N ARG A 204 6.39 -10.47 6.88
CA ARG A 204 6.43 -10.90 8.28
C ARG A 204 7.85 -11.16 8.77
N GLU A 205 8.68 -11.78 7.95
CA GLU A 205 10.05 -12.17 8.32
C GLU A 205 11.03 -11.01 8.23
N ASN A 206 10.93 -10.20 7.18
CA ASN A 206 11.91 -9.18 6.82
C ASN A 206 11.40 -7.75 7.02
N GLY A 207 10.17 -7.59 7.52
CA GLY A 207 9.54 -6.27 7.63
C GLY A 207 8.98 -5.76 6.31
N ARG A 208 8.21 -4.67 6.38
CA ARG A 208 7.62 -4.00 5.24
C ARG A 208 8.59 -3.01 4.64
N GLU A 209 8.70 -2.99 3.32
CA GLU A 209 9.55 -2.06 2.59
C GLU A 209 8.85 -0.71 2.44
N VAL A 210 9.58 0.38 2.74
CA VAL A 210 9.14 1.76 2.58
C VAL A 210 10.28 2.65 2.12
N VAL A 211 9.95 3.90 1.78
CA VAL A 211 10.91 4.97 1.47
C VAL A 211 10.79 6.05 2.52
N ILE A 212 11.93 6.50 3.04
CA ILE A 212 12.01 7.61 4.01
C ILE A 212 12.93 8.67 3.42
N GLU A 213 12.44 9.90 3.34
CA GLU A 213 13.19 11.06 2.94
C GLU A 213 13.34 12.02 4.12
N VAL A 214 14.52 12.56 4.32
CA VAL A 214 14.77 13.64 5.27
C VAL A 214 15.26 14.84 4.49
N GLY A 215 14.50 15.92 4.52
CA GLY A 215 14.84 17.19 3.90
C GLY A 215 15.06 18.28 4.95
N VAL A 216 15.84 19.27 4.62
CA VAL A 216 16.04 20.48 5.45
C VAL A 216 15.38 21.66 4.77
N PHE A 217 14.55 22.36 5.52
CA PHE A 217 13.96 23.64 5.11
C PHE A 217 14.87 24.79 5.59
N ASP A 218 15.38 25.58 4.66
CA ASP A 218 16.14 26.76 5.00
C ASP A 218 15.24 27.82 5.66
N ASN A 219 15.29 27.85 6.98
CA ASN A 219 14.57 28.85 7.81
C ASN A 219 15.50 29.94 8.33
N GLY A 220 16.74 30.02 7.83
CA GLY A 220 17.78 30.95 8.27
C GLY A 220 18.47 30.57 9.58
N SER A 221 18.22 29.35 10.12
CA SER A 221 18.90 28.85 11.33
C SER A 221 20.34 28.37 11.08
N GLY A 222 20.67 28.09 9.80
CA GLY A 222 21.94 27.48 9.41
C GLY A 222 22.05 25.99 9.80
N THR A 223 20.95 25.35 10.18
CA THR A 223 20.92 23.91 10.43
C THR A 223 20.79 23.18 9.11
N ASP A 224 21.70 22.26 8.84
CA ASP A 224 21.73 21.34 7.69
C ASP A 224 22.08 19.91 8.15
N LEU A 225 22.23 18.99 7.22
CA LEU A 225 22.55 17.58 7.52
C LEU A 225 24.04 17.36 7.84
N GLU A 226 24.92 18.35 7.57
CA GLU A 226 26.33 18.36 7.95
C GLU A 226 26.55 19.03 9.33
N SER A 227 25.52 19.62 9.92
CA SER A 227 25.59 20.25 11.23
C SER A 227 25.94 19.22 12.31
N GLU A 228 26.94 19.56 13.16
CA GLU A 228 27.45 18.65 14.21
C GLU A 228 26.59 18.70 15.48
N TYR A 229 26.27 17.51 16.01
CA TYR A 229 25.60 17.27 17.29
C TYR A 229 26.34 16.15 18.03
N ASP A 230 26.75 16.40 19.26
CA ASP A 230 27.52 15.45 20.10
C ASP A 230 28.78 14.86 19.41
N GLY A 231 29.38 15.62 18.46
CA GLY A 231 30.60 15.23 17.74
C GLY A 231 30.35 14.32 16.52
N SER A 232 29.13 14.20 16.06
CA SER A 232 28.75 13.53 14.79
C SER A 232 27.88 14.46 13.95
N GLU A 233 27.97 14.34 12.63
CA GLU A 233 27.07 15.02 11.72
C GLU A 233 25.63 14.51 11.86
N LEU A 234 24.65 15.38 11.61
CA LEU A 234 23.25 15.01 11.69
C LEU A 234 22.89 13.88 10.73
N SER A 235 23.50 13.84 9.55
CA SER A 235 23.42 12.75 8.58
C SER A 235 23.83 11.41 9.18
N GLU A 236 24.97 11.34 9.86
CA GLU A 236 25.46 10.12 10.54
C GLU A 236 24.52 9.68 11.68
N ILE A 237 24.02 10.64 12.45
CA ILE A 237 23.07 10.38 13.53
C ILE A 237 21.79 9.75 13.00
N ILE A 238 21.26 10.26 11.89
CA ILE A 238 20.05 9.74 11.25
C ILE A 238 20.32 8.34 10.69
N GLU A 239 21.44 8.13 10.01
CA GLU A 239 21.81 6.82 9.44
C GLU A 239 22.00 5.75 10.53
N ASN A 240 22.64 6.09 11.63
CA ASN A 240 22.78 5.21 12.79
C ASN A 240 21.40 4.86 13.39
N TRP A 241 20.51 5.84 13.52
CA TRP A 241 19.15 5.59 13.98
C TRP A 241 18.40 4.65 13.02
N MET A 242 18.54 4.84 11.70
CA MET A 242 17.95 3.94 10.70
C MET A 242 18.49 2.52 10.86
N ALA A 243 19.78 2.35 11.06
CA ALA A 243 20.40 1.04 11.28
C ALA A 243 19.86 0.35 12.54
N GLU A 244 19.64 1.08 13.62
CA GLU A 244 19.14 0.53 14.89
C GLU A 244 17.64 0.15 14.84
N ASN A 245 16.83 0.86 14.03
CA ASN A 245 15.36 0.76 14.05
C ASN A 245 14.75 0.02 12.84
N THR A 246 15.58 -0.37 11.85
CA THR A 246 15.12 -1.18 10.72
C THR A 246 15.28 -2.68 11.01
N VAL A 247 14.39 -3.49 10.41
CA VAL A 247 14.43 -4.95 10.55
C VAL A 247 15.70 -5.48 9.92
N LYS A 248 16.48 -6.26 10.67
CA LYS A 248 17.77 -6.83 10.22
C LYS A 248 18.75 -5.77 9.71
N HIS A 249 18.63 -4.52 10.16
CA HIS A 249 19.44 -3.37 9.72
C HIS A 249 19.38 -3.12 8.20
N GLN A 250 18.22 -3.40 7.57
CA GLN A 250 18.05 -3.34 6.11
C GLN A 250 17.47 -2.00 5.67
N PHE A 251 18.28 -1.22 5.00
CA PHE A 251 17.96 -0.01 4.24
C PHE A 251 19.07 0.28 3.25
N LEU A 252 18.81 1.17 2.31
CA LEU A 252 19.79 1.70 1.36
C LEU A 252 19.75 3.23 1.44
N THR A 253 20.88 3.86 1.76
CA THR A 253 21.04 5.30 1.58
C THR A 253 21.38 5.55 0.11
N SER A 254 20.41 6.07 -0.66
CA SER A 254 20.54 6.30 -2.11
C SER A 254 21.00 7.71 -2.44
N GLU A 255 20.75 8.67 -1.56
CA GLU A 255 21.20 10.06 -1.70
C GLU A 255 21.52 10.66 -0.35
N THR A 256 22.64 11.39 -0.27
CA THR A 256 23.01 12.21 0.89
C THR A 256 23.66 13.49 0.40
N THR A 257 23.07 14.62 0.77
CA THR A 257 23.56 15.98 0.53
C THR A 257 23.42 16.80 1.81
N GLU A 258 23.88 18.05 1.82
CA GLU A 258 23.67 18.97 2.93
C GLU A 258 22.20 19.22 3.30
N SER A 259 21.26 19.00 2.34
CA SER A 259 19.85 19.33 2.51
C SER A 259 18.88 18.16 2.34
N ILE A 260 19.31 17.00 1.81
CA ILE A 260 18.46 15.85 1.53
C ILE A 260 19.20 14.55 1.86
N MET A 261 18.52 13.64 2.54
CA MET A 261 18.86 12.22 2.62
C MET A 261 17.68 11.40 2.13
N LEU A 262 17.93 10.45 1.23
CA LEU A 262 16.95 9.51 0.72
C LEU A 262 17.31 8.08 1.10
N PHE A 263 16.41 7.43 1.82
CA PHE A 263 16.51 6.04 2.21
C PHE A 263 15.50 5.20 1.45
N GLU A 264 15.99 4.27 0.66
CA GLU A 264 15.18 3.30 -0.09
C GLU A 264 15.29 1.90 0.51
N ASN A 265 14.37 1.02 0.13
CA ASN A 265 14.32 -0.37 0.62
C ASN A 265 14.35 -0.46 2.16
N VAL A 266 13.78 0.52 2.85
CA VAL A 266 13.78 0.57 4.31
C VAL A 266 12.82 -0.48 4.86
N ARG A 267 13.33 -1.49 5.55
CA ARG A 267 12.53 -2.57 6.13
C ARG A 267 12.06 -2.20 7.54
N ILE A 268 10.81 -1.80 7.65
CA ILE A 268 10.21 -1.42 8.93
C ILE A 268 9.40 -2.57 9.55
N PRO A 269 9.30 -2.68 10.88
CA PRO A 269 8.43 -3.66 11.52
C PRO A 269 6.96 -3.45 11.10
N LEU A 270 6.19 -4.52 10.94
CA LEU A 270 4.74 -4.44 10.65
C LEU A 270 3.94 -3.83 11.81
N LEU A 271 4.43 -4.05 13.04
CA LEU A 271 3.82 -3.58 14.26
C LEU A 271 4.86 -2.83 15.10
N LYS A 272 4.43 -1.78 15.75
CA LYS A 272 5.18 -1.10 16.80
C LYS A 272 5.30 -1.98 18.05
N GLU A 273 6.20 -1.63 18.97
CA GLU A 273 6.35 -2.33 20.26
C GLU A 273 5.03 -2.44 21.05
N ASN A 274 4.14 -1.47 20.91
CA ASN A 274 2.82 -1.47 21.56
C ASN A 274 1.74 -2.26 20.79
N GLY A 275 2.11 -3.00 19.73
CA GLY A 275 1.21 -3.82 18.91
C GLY A 275 0.37 -3.04 17.88
N MET A 276 0.56 -1.72 17.75
CA MET A 276 -0.12 -0.94 16.72
C MET A 276 0.52 -1.15 15.34
N PRO A 277 -0.26 -1.19 14.24
CA PRO A 277 0.28 -1.24 12.89
C PRO A 277 1.22 -0.07 12.63
N GLN A 278 2.32 -0.36 11.91
CA GLN A 278 3.31 0.63 11.48
C GLN A 278 3.24 0.83 9.97
N ASP A 279 3.33 2.08 9.54
CA ASP A 279 3.48 2.54 8.16
C ASP A 279 4.68 3.50 8.07
N ALA A 280 5.01 3.97 6.87
CA ALA A 280 6.13 4.92 6.68
C ALA A 280 5.96 6.18 7.55
N SER A 281 4.74 6.72 7.65
CA SER A 281 4.45 7.88 8.50
C SER A 281 4.68 7.60 9.98
N GLY A 282 4.28 6.43 10.45
CA GLY A 282 4.49 6.00 11.83
C GLY A 282 5.96 5.86 12.17
N PHE A 283 6.76 5.28 11.26
CA PHE A 283 8.21 5.12 11.41
C PHE A 283 8.94 6.48 11.39
N ALA A 284 8.60 7.34 10.42
CA ALA A 284 9.13 8.70 10.34
C ALA A 284 8.83 9.54 11.60
N ASN A 285 7.66 9.36 12.22
CA ASN A 285 7.33 10.04 13.46
C ASN A 285 8.18 9.55 14.65
N GLU A 286 8.67 8.32 14.64
CA GLU A 286 9.61 7.83 15.65
C GLU A 286 10.97 8.51 15.51
N LEU A 287 11.50 8.62 14.29
CA LEU A 287 12.72 9.39 14.01
C LEU A 287 12.57 10.87 14.42
N ARG A 288 11.46 11.52 14.04
CA ARG A 288 11.17 12.90 14.47
C ARG A 288 11.18 13.05 15.98
N LYS A 289 10.55 12.13 16.68
CA LYS A 289 10.52 12.13 18.14
C LYS A 289 11.92 11.98 18.74
N PHE A 290 12.75 11.11 18.18
CA PHE A 290 14.14 10.93 18.58
C PHE A 290 14.93 12.23 18.40
N LEU A 291 14.90 12.83 17.21
CA LEU A 291 15.60 14.09 16.91
C LEU A 291 15.17 15.23 17.82
N ARG A 292 13.87 15.36 18.09
CA ARG A 292 13.35 16.39 18.99
C ARG A 292 13.78 16.20 20.43
N ILE A 293 13.68 14.97 20.96
CA ILE A 293 13.97 14.71 22.38
C ILE A 293 15.45 14.80 22.67
N LYS A 294 16.30 14.24 21.79
CA LYS A 294 17.73 14.12 22.04
C LYS A 294 18.49 15.37 21.63
N TYR A 295 18.11 16.01 20.52
CA TYR A 295 18.85 17.12 19.93
C TYR A 295 18.08 18.43 19.84
N GLY A 296 16.79 18.46 20.26
CA GLY A 296 15.96 19.66 20.18
C GLY A 296 15.57 20.06 18.75
N ILE A 297 15.74 19.17 17.76
CA ILE A 297 15.50 19.45 16.35
C ILE A 297 14.01 19.30 16.06
N GLU A 298 13.35 20.40 15.72
CA GLU A 298 11.96 20.41 15.29
C GLU A 298 11.85 20.05 13.81
N SER A 299 10.82 19.29 13.47
CA SER A 299 10.57 18.84 12.09
C SER A 299 9.11 18.52 11.86
N LYS A 300 8.69 18.52 10.60
CA LYS A 300 7.36 18.16 10.15
C LYS A 300 7.38 16.85 9.38
N ASN A 301 6.36 16.04 9.54
CA ASN A 301 6.18 14.81 8.76
C ASN A 301 5.12 15.07 7.68
N ASN A 302 5.51 14.85 6.44
CA ASN A 302 4.65 14.84 5.26
C ASN A 302 4.65 13.44 4.66
N SER A 303 3.49 12.77 4.63
CA SER A 303 3.37 11.38 4.17
C SER A 303 2.24 11.29 3.15
N PRO A 304 2.53 11.51 1.87
CA PRO A 304 1.52 11.50 0.82
C PRO A 304 0.97 10.11 0.53
N SER A 305 1.76 9.04 0.74
CA SER A 305 1.34 7.66 0.53
C SER A 305 1.61 6.77 1.75
N LEU A 306 1.19 5.51 1.69
CA LEU A 306 1.40 4.55 2.79
C LEU A 306 2.88 4.15 2.94
N GLY A 307 3.59 4.05 1.82
CA GLY A 307 4.97 3.56 1.76
C GLY A 307 6.03 4.65 1.67
N TYR A 308 5.64 5.93 1.68
CA TYR A 308 6.57 7.05 1.61
C TYR A 308 6.30 8.07 2.70
N ALA A 309 7.36 8.49 3.38
CA ALA A 309 7.29 9.59 4.34
C ALA A 309 8.50 10.51 4.19
N GLN A 310 8.22 11.81 4.23
CA GLN A 310 9.21 12.87 4.22
C GLN A 310 9.23 13.58 5.58
N ILE A 311 10.39 13.69 6.17
CA ILE A 311 10.63 14.53 7.35
C ILE A 311 11.28 15.83 6.87
N ILE A 312 10.70 16.96 7.24
CA ILE A 312 11.23 18.29 6.89
C ILE A 312 11.75 18.93 8.18
N ILE A 313 13.06 18.99 8.33
CA ILE A 313 13.75 19.63 9.45
C ILE A 313 13.65 21.14 9.29
N GLY A 314 13.46 21.87 10.40
CA GLY A 314 13.32 23.34 10.40
C GLY A 314 11.91 23.83 10.13
N GLU A 315 10.95 22.97 9.77
CA GLU A 315 9.52 23.28 9.65
C GLU A 315 8.75 22.76 10.88
N LYS A 316 7.79 23.56 11.40
CA LYS A 316 6.93 23.19 12.55
C LYS A 316 5.53 22.78 12.12
#